data_cae817d30d3d81bea45f6667338f6541
#
_entry.id   cae817d30d3d81bea45f6667338f6541
#
_cell.length_a   1.000
_cell.length_b   1.000
_cell.length_c   1.000
_cell.angle_alpha   90.00
_cell.angle_beta   90.00
_cell.angle_gamma   90.00
#
_symmetry.space_group_name_H-M   'P 1'
#
loop_
_entity.id
_entity.type
_entity.pdbx_description
1 polymer ?
#
loop_
_entity_poly.entity_id
_entity_poly.type
_entity_poly.pdbx_seq_one_letter_code
_entity_poly.pdbx_strand_id
1 'polypeptide(L)'
;MALSLEKTPIEGLTIIHPHVFEDERGYFIKDFEASFFKANGLPIEFLETNESKSKKGTIRGLHFQQHYSQGKLIRVIKGDVFDVAVDLRFGSPTFGKWMGFELSEYNHDILYIPDGFAHGFLALEDDSIFSYKCTNKYAPEFDSGIRFNDADINVEWPVDKIVGWDKVITSEKDAKLQSLKDFIAKNEPISFDI
;
A
#
# COMPACT_ATOMS: atom_id res chain seq x y z
N MET A 1 -5.25 15.81 -20.01
CA MET A 1 -4.11 15.61 -19.07
C MET A 1 -3.87 14.13 -18.97
N ALA A 2 -2.60 13.69 -18.86
CA ALA A 2 -2.27 12.26 -18.82
C ALA A 2 -2.54 11.62 -17.44
N LEU A 3 -2.70 12.40 -16.38
CA LEU A 3 -2.98 11.98 -15.03
C LEU A 3 -4.10 12.82 -14.40
N SER A 4 -4.94 12.18 -13.59
CA SER A 4 -5.87 12.86 -12.69
C SER A 4 -5.72 12.29 -11.26
N LEU A 5 -6.25 13.01 -10.27
CA LEU A 5 -6.05 12.69 -8.87
C LEU A 5 -7.39 12.69 -8.14
N GLU A 6 -7.61 11.68 -7.32
CA GLU A 6 -8.72 11.55 -6.39
C GLU A 6 -8.21 11.53 -4.95
N LYS A 7 -8.70 12.47 -4.13
CA LYS A 7 -8.39 12.53 -2.70
C LYS A 7 -9.32 11.62 -1.92
N THR A 8 -8.76 10.90 -0.96
CA THR A 8 -9.55 10.08 -0.04
C THR A 8 -9.94 10.85 1.23
N PRO A 9 -10.88 10.33 2.05
CA PRO A 9 -11.19 10.89 3.36
C PRO A 9 -10.03 10.86 4.37
N ILE A 10 -9.00 10.03 4.14
CA ILE A 10 -7.79 9.99 4.98
C ILE A 10 -6.74 10.90 4.36
N GLU A 11 -6.34 11.94 5.09
CA GLU A 11 -5.44 12.97 4.58
C GLU A 11 -4.12 12.40 4.04
N GLY A 12 -3.77 12.80 2.83
CA GLY A 12 -2.55 12.41 2.12
C GLY A 12 -2.67 11.11 1.31
N LEU A 13 -3.59 10.21 1.70
CA LEU A 13 -3.85 8.98 0.96
C LEU A 13 -4.61 9.32 -0.34
N THR A 14 -4.06 8.94 -1.48
CA THR A 14 -4.50 9.51 -2.78
C THR A 14 -4.48 8.46 -3.88
N ILE A 15 -5.53 8.45 -4.71
CA ILE A 15 -5.57 7.63 -5.93
C ILE A 15 -5.17 8.52 -7.12
N ILE A 16 -4.38 7.98 -8.01
CA ILE A 16 -3.95 8.63 -9.24
C ILE A 16 -4.43 7.77 -10.41
N HIS A 17 -5.20 8.36 -11.30
CA HIS A 17 -5.75 7.69 -12.48
C HIS A 17 -4.94 8.11 -13.71
N PRO A 18 -4.13 7.22 -14.31
CA PRO A 18 -3.49 7.49 -15.57
C PRO A 18 -4.51 7.45 -16.71
N HIS A 19 -4.32 8.30 -17.70
CA HIS A 19 -5.05 8.15 -18.95
C HIS A 19 -4.46 7.01 -19.77
N VAL A 20 -5.30 6.06 -20.15
CA VAL A 20 -4.90 4.90 -20.96
C VAL A 20 -5.10 5.26 -22.44
N PHE A 21 -4.03 5.17 -23.22
CA PHE A 21 -4.06 5.32 -24.66
C PHE A 21 -3.99 3.93 -25.30
N GLU A 22 -5.08 3.48 -25.90
CA GLU A 22 -5.18 2.14 -26.51
C GLU A 22 -5.22 2.24 -28.02
N ASP A 23 -4.52 1.30 -28.69
CA ASP A 23 -4.61 1.05 -30.13
C ASP A 23 -4.36 -0.44 -30.44
N GLU A 24 -4.26 -0.80 -31.72
CA GLU A 24 -4.04 -2.20 -32.16
C GLU A 24 -2.74 -2.84 -31.64
N ARG A 25 -1.80 -2.06 -31.12
CA ARG A 25 -0.53 -2.55 -30.52
C ARG A 25 -0.65 -2.85 -29.03
N GLY A 26 -1.76 -2.46 -28.36
CA GLY A 26 -1.98 -2.54 -26.93
C GLY A 26 -2.21 -1.15 -26.33
N TYR A 27 -1.66 -0.89 -25.14
CA TYR A 27 -1.86 0.39 -24.46
C TYR A 27 -0.55 1.10 -24.13
N PHE A 28 -0.65 2.41 -23.95
CA PHE A 28 0.38 3.27 -23.37
C PHE A 28 -0.23 4.08 -22.23
N ILE A 29 0.46 4.11 -21.09
CA ILE A 29 0.13 4.97 -19.96
C ILE A 29 1.36 5.75 -19.53
N LYS A 30 1.14 6.93 -18.94
CA LYS A 30 2.14 7.66 -18.19
C LYS A 30 1.78 7.51 -16.71
N ASP A 31 2.56 6.73 -15.97
CA ASP A 31 2.30 6.43 -14.56
C ASP A 31 2.98 7.42 -13.59
N PHE A 32 3.89 8.25 -14.10
CA PHE A 32 4.56 9.28 -13.34
C PHE A 32 4.90 10.50 -14.20
N GLU A 33 4.63 11.69 -13.66
CA GLU A 33 5.08 12.96 -14.22
C GLU A 33 5.43 13.92 -13.08
N ALA A 34 6.73 14.28 -12.93
CA ALA A 34 7.23 15.05 -11.81
C ALA A 34 6.52 16.41 -11.64
N SER A 35 6.18 17.08 -12.75
CA SER A 35 5.43 18.36 -12.71
C SER A 35 4.03 18.20 -12.13
N PHE A 36 3.31 17.14 -12.50
CA PHE A 36 1.98 16.83 -11.97
C PHE A 36 2.05 16.47 -10.48
N PHE A 37 2.98 15.61 -10.09
CA PHE A 37 3.16 15.20 -8.69
C PHE A 37 3.50 16.41 -7.81
N LYS A 38 4.47 17.24 -8.22
CA LYS A 38 4.84 18.45 -7.50
C LYS A 38 3.67 19.44 -7.36
N ALA A 39 2.89 19.65 -8.42
CA ALA A 39 1.74 20.56 -8.40
C ALA A 39 0.62 20.10 -7.45
N ASN A 40 0.57 18.80 -7.14
CA ASN A 40 -0.42 18.19 -6.25
C ASN A 40 0.14 17.84 -4.84
N GLY A 41 1.35 18.28 -4.51
CA GLY A 41 1.97 18.04 -3.21
C GLY A 41 2.41 16.59 -2.98
N LEU A 42 2.57 15.82 -4.05
CA LEU A 42 3.07 14.46 -4.01
C LEU A 42 4.61 14.42 -4.15
N PRO A 43 5.30 13.40 -3.59
CA PRO A 43 6.73 13.26 -3.73
C PRO A 43 7.14 13.06 -5.20
N ILE A 44 8.31 13.59 -5.55
CA ILE A 44 8.91 13.43 -6.88
C ILE A 44 10.22 12.63 -6.82
N GLU A 45 10.71 12.36 -5.62
CA GLU A 45 11.92 11.58 -5.37
C GLU A 45 11.55 10.27 -4.68
N PHE A 46 12.05 9.18 -5.24
CA PHE A 46 11.90 7.84 -4.70
C PHE A 46 13.26 7.17 -4.68
N LEU A 47 13.64 6.61 -3.54
CA LEU A 47 14.96 6.03 -3.33
C LEU A 47 15.02 4.56 -3.77
N GLU A 48 13.86 3.86 -3.77
CA GLU A 48 13.79 2.46 -4.11
C GLU A 48 12.58 2.16 -4.98
N THR A 49 12.71 1.13 -5.82
CA THR A 49 11.59 0.50 -6.51
C THR A 49 11.66 -1.00 -6.26
N ASN A 50 10.56 -1.55 -5.78
CA ASN A 50 10.43 -2.95 -5.43
C ASN A 50 9.34 -3.61 -6.27
N GLU A 51 9.49 -4.90 -6.53
CA GLU A 51 8.50 -5.72 -7.19
C GLU A 51 8.30 -7.03 -6.43
N SER A 52 7.08 -7.50 -6.36
CA SER A 52 6.76 -8.83 -5.84
C SER A 52 5.75 -9.54 -6.72
N LYS A 53 5.88 -10.86 -6.78
CA LYS A 53 4.92 -11.75 -7.44
C LYS A 53 4.23 -12.61 -6.38
N SER A 54 2.91 -12.72 -6.46
CA SER A 54 2.11 -13.40 -5.45
C SER A 54 1.09 -14.37 -6.08
N LYS A 55 0.87 -15.47 -5.39
CA LYS A 55 -0.24 -16.40 -5.68
C LYS A 55 -1.55 -15.83 -5.14
N LYS A 56 -2.66 -16.18 -5.76
CA LYS A 56 -4.00 -15.91 -5.24
C LYS A 56 -4.14 -16.32 -3.78
N GLY A 57 -4.74 -15.45 -2.96
CA GLY A 57 -4.92 -15.67 -1.53
C GLY A 57 -3.69 -15.34 -0.68
N THR A 58 -2.60 -14.80 -1.28
CA THR A 58 -1.45 -14.31 -0.51
C THR A 58 -1.79 -12.97 0.14
N ILE A 59 -1.63 -12.88 1.47
CA ILE A 59 -1.64 -11.62 2.21
C ILE A 59 -0.21 -11.27 2.60
N ARG A 60 0.20 -10.04 2.32
CA ARG A 60 1.46 -9.44 2.78
C ARG A 60 1.14 -8.19 3.59
N GLY A 61 1.71 -8.06 4.77
CA GLY A 61 1.54 -6.88 5.61
C GLY A 61 0.85 -7.16 6.95
N LEU A 62 0.42 -6.15 7.66
CA LEU A 62 0.53 -4.71 7.35
C LEU A 62 1.91 -4.20 7.76
N HIS A 63 2.72 -3.70 6.84
CA HIS A 63 4.11 -3.32 7.08
C HIS A 63 4.31 -1.81 7.16
N PHE A 64 5.24 -1.38 8.01
CA PHE A 64 5.78 -0.02 8.08
C PHE A 64 7.22 -0.06 8.61
N GLN A 65 7.97 1.02 8.46
CA GLN A 65 9.22 1.25 9.18
C GLN A 65 8.99 2.21 10.33
N GLN A 66 9.50 1.87 11.52
CA GLN A 66 9.37 2.69 12.72
C GLN A 66 10.14 4.01 12.57
N HIS A 67 11.34 3.95 12.00
CA HIS A 67 12.16 5.09 11.56
C HIS A 67 12.40 4.99 10.07
N TYR A 68 12.77 6.10 9.43
CA TYR A 68 12.89 6.18 7.97
C TYR A 68 11.61 5.73 7.27
N SER A 69 10.47 6.21 7.79
CA SER A 69 9.15 5.86 7.25
C SER A 69 9.09 6.06 5.74
N GLN A 70 8.44 5.15 5.06
CA GLN A 70 8.39 5.10 3.62
C GLN A 70 6.99 5.43 3.10
N GLY A 71 6.85 6.57 2.44
CA GLY A 71 5.72 6.78 1.52
C GLY A 71 5.84 5.83 0.32
N LYS A 72 4.73 5.35 -0.18
CA LYS A 72 4.70 4.33 -1.25
C LYS A 72 3.85 4.79 -2.42
N LEU A 73 4.41 4.70 -3.62
CA LEU A 73 3.68 4.86 -4.88
C LEU A 73 3.53 3.48 -5.52
N ILE A 74 2.30 2.99 -5.57
CA ILE A 74 1.95 1.60 -5.80
C ILE A 74 1.21 1.44 -7.12
N ARG A 75 1.55 0.37 -7.86
CA ARG A 75 0.84 -0.05 -9.06
C ARG A 75 0.85 -1.57 -9.21
N VAL A 76 -0.27 -2.13 -9.67
CA VAL A 76 -0.35 -3.53 -10.13
C VAL A 76 0.00 -3.58 -11.61
N ILE A 77 1.01 -4.38 -11.95
CA ILE A 77 1.50 -4.55 -13.32
C ILE A 77 0.74 -5.69 -14.02
N LYS A 78 0.39 -6.73 -13.25
CA LYS A 78 -0.35 -7.89 -13.72
C LYS A 78 -1.25 -8.42 -12.60
N GLY A 79 -2.45 -8.88 -12.96
CA GLY A 79 -3.43 -9.43 -12.04
C GLY A 79 -4.17 -8.36 -11.25
N ASP A 80 -4.62 -8.73 -10.07
CA ASP A 80 -5.51 -7.91 -9.24
C ASP A 80 -5.19 -8.10 -7.76
N VAL A 81 -5.27 -7.02 -6.97
CA VAL A 81 -5.07 -7.05 -5.52
C VAL A 81 -6.10 -6.18 -4.81
N PHE A 82 -6.43 -6.56 -3.58
CA PHE A 82 -7.08 -5.69 -2.62
C PHE A 82 -6.01 -5.09 -1.73
N ASP A 83 -5.69 -3.82 -1.95
CA ASP A 83 -4.65 -3.07 -1.26
C ASP A 83 -5.23 -2.33 -0.05
N VAL A 84 -4.51 -2.30 1.07
CA VAL A 84 -4.98 -1.72 2.34
C VAL A 84 -3.94 -0.80 2.92
N ALA A 85 -4.36 0.43 3.21
CA ALA A 85 -3.59 1.43 3.94
C ALA A 85 -4.24 1.74 5.29
N VAL A 86 -3.46 1.71 6.37
CA VAL A 86 -3.91 2.00 7.75
C VAL A 86 -3.15 3.22 8.27
N ASP A 87 -3.84 4.26 8.69
CA ASP A 87 -3.23 5.45 9.28
C ASP A 87 -2.71 5.15 10.69
N LEU A 88 -1.39 5.20 10.88
CA LEU A 88 -0.73 5.01 12.18
C LEU A 88 -0.05 6.30 12.69
N ARG A 89 -0.38 7.45 12.13
CA ARG A 89 0.18 8.75 12.54
C ARG A 89 -0.45 9.19 13.87
N PHE A 90 0.34 9.18 14.94
CA PHE A 90 -0.13 9.65 16.26
C PHE A 90 -0.61 11.10 16.16
N GLY A 91 -1.80 11.36 16.73
CA GLY A 91 -2.46 12.66 16.64
C GLY A 91 -3.30 12.88 15.39
N SER A 92 -3.27 11.97 14.41
CA SER A 92 -4.19 12.02 13.27
C SER A 92 -5.64 11.78 13.71
N PRO A 93 -6.62 12.53 13.19
CA PRO A 93 -8.04 12.26 13.43
C PRO A 93 -8.51 10.92 12.87
N THR A 94 -7.71 10.32 11.98
CA THR A 94 -7.96 9.02 11.36
C THR A 94 -7.03 7.92 11.84
N PHE A 95 -6.32 8.13 12.98
CA PHE A 95 -5.48 7.10 13.57
C PHE A 95 -6.23 5.77 13.77
N GLY A 96 -5.62 4.67 13.32
CA GLY A 96 -6.21 3.33 13.34
C GLY A 96 -7.31 3.07 12.30
N LYS A 97 -7.68 4.07 11.49
CA LYS A 97 -8.61 3.88 10.37
C LYS A 97 -7.87 3.35 9.15
N TRP A 98 -8.59 2.56 8.37
CA TRP A 98 -8.06 1.99 7.14
C TRP A 98 -8.97 2.28 5.94
N MET A 99 -8.38 2.18 4.76
CA MET A 99 -9.09 2.13 3.49
C MET A 99 -8.55 1.01 2.63
N GLY A 100 -9.45 0.38 1.88
CA GLY A 100 -9.11 -0.68 0.91
C GLY A 100 -9.39 -0.20 -0.52
N PHE A 101 -8.52 -0.64 -1.44
CA PHE A 101 -8.56 -0.29 -2.86
C PHE A 101 -8.35 -1.54 -3.71
N GLU A 102 -9.14 -1.69 -4.75
CA GLU A 102 -8.90 -2.69 -5.78
C GLU A 102 -7.96 -2.07 -6.83
N LEU A 103 -6.74 -2.62 -6.93
CA LEU A 103 -5.72 -2.19 -7.89
C LEU A 103 -5.43 -3.35 -8.83
N SER A 104 -5.48 -3.10 -10.14
CA SER A 104 -5.33 -4.17 -11.12
C SER A 104 -4.63 -3.73 -12.42
N GLU A 105 -4.23 -4.71 -13.22
CA GLU A 105 -3.78 -4.47 -14.60
C GLU A 105 -4.90 -3.91 -15.50
N TYR A 106 -6.16 -3.96 -15.05
CA TYR A 106 -7.34 -3.56 -15.83
C TYR A 106 -7.73 -2.10 -15.57
N ASN A 107 -7.68 -1.64 -14.30
CA ASN A 107 -8.01 -0.25 -13.95
C ASN A 107 -6.81 0.69 -14.05
N HIS A 108 -5.59 0.14 -14.01
CA HIS A 108 -4.33 0.88 -14.03
C HIS A 108 -4.16 1.92 -12.92
N ASP A 109 -5.01 1.92 -11.91
CA ASP A 109 -4.97 2.87 -10.83
C ASP A 109 -3.65 2.78 -10.05
N ILE A 110 -3.22 3.94 -9.58
CA ILE A 110 -1.97 4.10 -8.83
C ILE A 110 -2.35 4.65 -7.46
N LEU A 111 -1.91 4.00 -6.40
CA LEU A 111 -2.14 4.46 -5.04
C LEU A 111 -0.89 5.11 -4.48
N TYR A 112 -1.03 6.33 -3.96
CA TYR A 112 -0.01 6.94 -3.11
C TYR A 112 -0.42 6.84 -1.65
N ILE A 113 0.39 6.13 -0.87
CA ILE A 113 0.27 6.01 0.59
C ILE A 113 1.38 6.86 1.20
N PRO A 114 1.05 7.90 2.01
CA PRO A 114 2.06 8.73 2.65
C PRO A 114 2.81 7.98 3.75
N ASP A 115 3.87 8.63 4.26
CA ASP A 115 4.60 8.17 5.43
C ASP A 115 3.68 8.06 6.65
N GLY A 116 4.02 7.17 7.58
CA GLY A 116 3.26 6.96 8.81
C GLY A 116 2.05 6.04 8.67
N PHE A 117 1.91 5.37 7.53
CA PHE A 117 0.91 4.33 7.32
C PHE A 117 1.49 2.93 7.42
N ALA A 118 0.69 1.99 7.92
CA ALA A 118 0.92 0.58 7.65
C ALA A 118 0.22 0.18 6.35
N HIS A 119 0.85 -0.70 5.59
CA HIS A 119 0.43 -1.10 4.26
C HIS A 119 0.48 -2.60 4.08
N GLY A 120 -0.51 -3.14 3.38
CA GLY A 120 -0.54 -4.54 2.98
C GLY A 120 -1.56 -4.80 1.87
N PHE A 121 -1.51 -5.99 1.31
CA PHE A 121 -2.46 -6.36 0.25
C PHE A 121 -2.80 -7.84 0.28
N LEU A 122 -3.97 -8.19 -0.27
CA LEU A 122 -4.40 -9.54 -0.62
C LEU A 122 -4.35 -9.69 -2.15
N ALA A 123 -3.62 -10.68 -2.65
CA ALA A 123 -3.65 -11.02 -4.07
C ALA A 123 -4.96 -11.73 -4.43
N LEU A 124 -5.71 -11.18 -5.38
CA LEU A 124 -7.02 -11.68 -5.82
C LEU A 124 -6.89 -12.67 -6.98
N GLU A 125 -5.76 -12.62 -7.70
CA GLU A 125 -5.44 -13.50 -8.83
C GLU A 125 -4.07 -14.16 -8.67
N ASP A 126 -3.88 -15.30 -9.34
CA ASP A 126 -2.57 -15.94 -9.43
C ASP A 126 -1.59 -15.11 -10.27
N ASP A 127 -0.32 -15.21 -9.91
CA ASP A 127 0.75 -14.50 -10.61
C ASP A 127 0.62 -12.96 -10.61
N SER A 128 -0.12 -12.39 -9.65
CA SER A 128 -0.22 -10.94 -9.50
C SER A 128 1.15 -10.31 -9.26
N ILE A 129 1.52 -9.34 -10.10
CA ILE A 129 2.78 -8.59 -10.03
C ILE A 129 2.48 -7.19 -9.48
N PHE A 130 3.01 -6.94 -8.29
CA PHE A 130 2.84 -5.72 -7.51
C PHE A 130 4.15 -4.95 -7.47
N SER A 131 4.14 -3.72 -7.96
CA SER A 131 5.32 -2.83 -8.01
C SER A 131 5.06 -1.57 -7.20
N TYR A 132 6.05 -1.13 -6.44
CA TYR A 132 5.96 0.10 -5.66
C TYR A 132 7.30 0.81 -5.52
N LYS A 133 7.23 2.15 -5.49
CA LYS A 133 8.38 3.03 -5.21
C LYS A 133 8.28 3.52 -3.78
N CYS A 134 9.43 3.65 -3.09
CA CYS A 134 9.52 4.12 -1.72
C CYS A 134 10.23 5.47 -1.63
N THR A 135 9.71 6.40 -0.83
CA THR A 135 10.30 7.71 -0.59
C THR A 135 11.57 7.66 0.26
N ASN A 136 11.76 6.56 1.01
CA ASN A 136 12.92 6.37 1.86
C ASN A 136 13.56 5.00 1.64
N LYS A 137 14.80 4.82 2.12
CA LYS A 137 15.54 3.55 2.03
C LYS A 137 14.93 2.47 2.93
N TYR A 138 15.12 1.22 2.56
CA TYR A 138 14.83 0.10 3.45
C TYR A 138 15.85 0.02 4.59
N ALA A 139 15.34 0.00 5.82
CA ALA A 139 16.10 -0.10 7.05
C ALA A 139 15.60 -1.30 7.85
N PRO A 140 16.21 -2.49 7.67
CA PRO A 140 15.71 -3.75 8.24
C PRO A 140 15.62 -3.74 9.77
N GLU A 141 16.45 -2.95 10.44
CA GLU A 141 16.44 -2.78 11.89
C GLU A 141 15.18 -2.07 12.43
N PHE A 142 14.48 -1.33 11.56
CA PHE A 142 13.24 -0.61 11.88
C PHE A 142 12.01 -1.19 11.18
N ASP A 143 12.20 -2.29 10.45
CA ASP A 143 11.12 -2.98 9.75
C ASP A 143 10.16 -3.62 10.75
N SER A 144 8.91 -3.20 10.71
CA SER A 144 7.86 -3.55 11.65
C SER A 144 6.52 -3.72 10.94
N GLY A 145 5.48 -4.01 11.71
CA GLY A 145 4.14 -4.14 11.17
C GLY A 145 3.11 -4.45 12.23
N ILE A 146 1.84 -4.48 11.80
CA ILE A 146 0.70 -4.93 12.59
C ILE A 146 0.09 -6.13 11.86
N ARG A 147 -0.32 -7.15 12.62
CA ARG A 147 -0.93 -8.34 12.01
C ARG A 147 -2.14 -7.98 11.15
N PHE A 148 -2.25 -8.58 9.98
CA PHE A 148 -3.31 -8.28 9.01
C PHE A 148 -4.72 -8.55 9.55
N ASN A 149 -4.87 -9.45 10.51
CA ASN A 149 -6.13 -9.83 11.18
C ASN A 149 -6.29 -9.19 12.57
N ASP A 150 -5.72 -8.01 12.78
CA ASP A 150 -5.86 -7.27 14.03
C ASP A 150 -7.32 -6.87 14.27
N ALA A 151 -7.85 -7.19 15.47
CA ALA A 151 -9.26 -7.00 15.78
C ALA A 151 -9.65 -5.53 16.03
N ASP A 152 -8.69 -4.68 16.40
CA ASP A 152 -8.96 -3.26 16.65
C ASP A 152 -8.93 -2.45 15.33
N ILE A 153 -8.10 -2.84 14.35
CA ILE A 153 -8.12 -2.29 13.00
C ILE A 153 -9.31 -2.88 12.23
N ASN A 154 -9.54 -4.18 12.36
CA ASN A 154 -10.64 -4.91 11.76
C ASN A 154 -10.77 -4.69 10.25
N VAL A 155 -9.70 -4.94 9.51
CA VAL A 155 -9.74 -4.87 8.04
C VAL A 155 -10.69 -5.92 7.47
N GLU A 156 -11.62 -5.49 6.65
CA GLU A 156 -12.58 -6.36 5.95
C GLU A 156 -11.97 -6.94 4.67
N TRP A 157 -11.00 -7.83 4.83
CA TRP A 157 -10.39 -8.52 3.70
C TRP A 157 -11.42 -9.37 2.95
N PRO A 158 -11.52 -9.32 1.61
CA PRO A 158 -12.47 -10.09 0.84
C PRO A 158 -12.08 -11.58 0.70
N VAL A 159 -11.45 -12.16 1.72
CA VAL A 159 -10.88 -13.52 1.70
C VAL A 159 -11.91 -14.59 1.38
N ASP A 160 -13.11 -14.51 1.98
CA ASP A 160 -14.17 -15.50 1.79
C ASP A 160 -14.69 -15.55 0.35
N LYS A 161 -14.57 -14.44 -0.39
CA LYS A 161 -14.94 -14.35 -1.81
C LYS A 161 -13.85 -14.89 -2.74
N ILE A 162 -12.62 -15.02 -2.24
CA ILE A 162 -11.42 -15.28 -3.05
C ILE A 162 -10.96 -16.74 -2.87
N VAL A 163 -10.61 -17.15 -1.65
CA VAL A 163 -10.04 -18.48 -1.37
C VAL A 163 -10.59 -19.15 -0.11
N GLY A 164 -11.18 -18.40 0.83
CA GLY A 164 -11.49 -18.85 2.19
C GLY A 164 -10.29 -18.73 3.14
N TRP A 165 -10.57 -18.50 4.43
CA TRP A 165 -9.54 -18.23 5.44
C TRP A 165 -8.57 -19.38 5.69
N ASP A 166 -9.00 -20.61 5.45
CA ASP A 166 -8.18 -21.83 5.56
C ASP A 166 -7.11 -21.96 4.47
N LYS A 167 -7.21 -21.16 3.40
CA LYS A 167 -6.29 -21.14 2.26
C LYS A 167 -5.48 -19.86 2.12
N VAL A 168 -5.57 -18.95 3.09
CA VAL A 168 -4.73 -17.74 3.10
C VAL A 168 -3.26 -18.14 3.21
N ILE A 169 -2.44 -17.54 2.36
CA ILE A 169 -0.99 -17.69 2.35
C ILE A 169 -0.37 -16.44 2.97
N THR A 170 0.41 -16.59 4.01
CA THR A 170 1.19 -15.50 4.61
C THR A 170 2.57 -15.98 5.04
N SER A 171 3.51 -15.08 5.22
CA SER A 171 4.84 -15.42 5.72
C SER A 171 4.81 -15.70 7.24
N GLU A 172 5.78 -16.48 7.72
CA GLU A 172 5.94 -16.67 9.18
C GLU A 172 6.21 -15.34 9.91
N LYS A 173 6.86 -14.39 9.25
CA LYS A 173 7.10 -13.04 9.76
C LYS A 173 5.78 -12.32 9.95
N ASP A 174 4.95 -12.26 8.91
CA ASP A 174 3.69 -11.52 8.93
C ASP A 174 2.69 -12.12 9.92
N ALA A 175 2.68 -13.45 10.06
CA ALA A 175 1.86 -14.14 11.05
C ALA A 175 2.23 -13.84 12.52
N LYS A 176 3.45 -13.36 12.76
CA LYS A 176 3.98 -13.03 14.10
C LYS A 176 4.01 -11.53 14.40
N LEU A 177 3.49 -10.69 13.52
CA LEU A 177 3.43 -9.24 13.74
C LEU A 177 2.61 -8.89 14.98
N GLN A 178 2.95 -7.77 15.62
CA GLN A 178 2.31 -7.27 16.83
C GLN A 178 0.86 -6.84 16.59
N SER A 179 0.10 -6.65 17.66
CA SER A 179 -1.21 -6.02 17.58
C SER A 179 -1.11 -4.48 17.54
N LEU A 180 -2.20 -3.82 17.13
CA LEU A 180 -2.30 -2.35 17.26
C LEU A 180 -2.17 -1.92 18.74
N LYS A 181 -2.73 -2.67 19.67
CA LYS A 181 -2.58 -2.40 21.12
C LYS A 181 -1.13 -2.44 21.57
N ASP A 182 -0.38 -3.44 21.13
CA ASP A 182 1.04 -3.57 21.49
C ASP A 182 1.86 -2.42 20.88
N PHE A 183 1.53 -2.01 19.65
CA PHE A 183 2.14 -0.84 19.01
C PHE A 183 1.87 0.45 19.79
N ILE A 184 0.62 0.72 20.15
CA ILE A 184 0.24 1.89 20.94
C ILE A 184 0.92 1.88 22.32
N ALA A 185 1.01 0.71 22.97
CA ALA A 185 1.61 0.58 24.31
C ALA A 185 3.10 0.95 24.34
N LYS A 186 3.83 0.80 23.24
CA LYS A 186 5.22 1.25 23.11
C LYS A 186 5.35 2.78 23.11
N ASN A 187 4.28 3.48 22.70
CA ASN A 187 4.21 4.94 22.60
C ASN A 187 5.37 5.55 21.78
N GLU A 188 5.79 4.83 20.74
CA GLU A 188 6.86 5.24 19.83
C GLU A 188 6.22 5.63 18.48
N PRO A 189 6.08 6.94 18.19
CA PRO A 189 5.51 7.37 16.92
C PRO A 189 6.42 6.94 15.75
N ILE A 190 5.80 6.66 14.62
CA ILE A 190 6.54 6.44 13.37
C ILE A 190 7.20 7.76 12.99
N SER A 191 8.52 7.75 12.77
CA SER A 191 9.28 8.95 12.45
C SER A 191 9.67 9.02 10.97
N PHE A 192 9.76 10.26 10.49
CA PHE A 192 10.11 10.59 9.11
C PHE A 192 11.60 10.92 8.93
N ASP A 193 12.39 10.77 9.98
CA ASP A 193 13.81 11.16 9.98
C ASP A 193 14.56 10.43 8.87
N ILE A 194 15.31 11.22 8.10
CA ILE A 194 16.15 10.80 6.98
C ILE A 194 17.57 10.50 7.47
#